data_9722a00124a2560fa35d75302ecae8ab
#
_entry.id   9722a00124a2560fa35d75302ecae8ab
#
_cell.length_a   1.000
_cell.length_b   1.000
_cell.length_c   1.000
_cell.angle_alpha   90.00
_cell.angle_beta   90.00
_cell.angle_gamma   90.00
#
_symmetry.space_group_name_H-M   'P 1'
#
loop_
_entity.id
_entity.type
_entity.pdbx_description
1 polymer ?
#
loop_
_entity_poly.entity_id
_entity_poly.type
_entity_poly.pdbx_seq_one_letter_code
_entity_poly.pdbx_strand_id
1 'polypeptide(L)'
;MMKFFSTRDHDHIVTASQAIAQGLSDEGGLFVPERFPQVDVRALCQLDYPTLAAAVVSEYLTDYSKDFLAEATRTTYGEAFGGKAGYLAPVEGDTYALELWHGPTCAFKDYALQLMPKLLVEAKKNLSRTEKTLILVATSGDTGKGALDGYHDIPGVEIAVFYPTGGTSEIQRLQMATQEGANVAVYAVRGNFDDAQTGVKRVFGDKAIAAKLAERNIRLSSANSINWGRLVPQIVYYFAAYAQLLKAGKITFGDEVDFCVPTGNFGDILAGYYAKQMGLPVGRLVCASNQNNVLTDFLSTGTYTAKREFYKTTSPSMDILVSSNLERLLYHVTGSDAEVAGLMKNLNETGSYTVRPETLAAIRESFDCGWSSEEQVAGEIRARYEKDGYLCDTHTAVAFHVAAQKKRDGVPMVVLSTASPFKFPRSVLEALGHTAPENDFEAMQALEEATGRTAPASLAALRQKAERFSTVIDPAGIAEVALGYQA
;
A
#
# COMPACT_ATOMS: atom_id res chain seq x y z
N MET A 1 -1.48 26.51 8.09
CA MET A 1 -2.06 25.43 7.29
C MET A 1 -0.94 24.77 6.53
N MET A 2 -0.82 23.44 6.54
CA MET A 2 0.18 22.69 5.79
C MET A 2 -0.07 22.86 4.29
N LYS A 3 0.96 23.21 3.54
CA LYS A 3 0.92 23.28 2.08
C LYS A 3 1.46 21.99 1.49
N PHE A 4 0.99 21.67 0.31
CA PHE A 4 1.50 20.55 -0.49
C PHE A 4 1.98 21.07 -1.84
N PHE A 5 3.05 20.47 -2.35
CA PHE A 5 3.64 20.78 -3.64
C PHE A 5 3.58 19.55 -4.54
N SER A 6 3.61 19.76 -5.84
CA SER A 6 3.90 18.68 -6.76
C SER A 6 5.39 18.35 -6.75
N THR A 7 5.73 17.08 -6.85
CA THR A 7 7.12 16.61 -7.00
C THR A 7 7.80 17.08 -8.29
N ARG A 8 7.02 17.59 -9.26
CA ARG A 8 7.52 18.02 -10.58
C ARG A 8 7.24 19.49 -10.89
N ASP A 9 6.52 20.16 -10.01
CA ASP A 9 6.17 21.59 -10.12
C ASP A 9 5.96 22.16 -8.70
N HIS A 10 7.00 22.80 -8.17
CA HIS A 10 6.97 23.38 -6.83
C HIS A 10 6.00 24.58 -6.71
N ASP A 11 5.69 25.24 -7.84
CA ASP A 11 4.76 26.36 -7.85
C ASP A 11 3.30 25.91 -7.80
N HIS A 12 3.03 24.63 -8.05
CA HIS A 12 1.68 24.05 -7.89
C HIS A 12 1.41 23.75 -6.41
N ILE A 13 0.90 24.77 -5.71
CA ILE A 13 0.63 24.73 -4.27
C ILE A 13 -0.83 24.40 -4.00
N VAL A 14 -1.07 23.35 -3.19
CA VAL A 14 -2.42 22.89 -2.83
C VAL A 14 -2.55 22.65 -1.32
N THR A 15 -3.79 22.60 -0.83
CA THR A 15 -4.10 22.13 0.54
C THR A 15 -4.15 20.59 0.61
N ALA A 16 -4.22 20.02 1.83
CA ALA A 16 -4.37 18.58 1.99
C ALA A 16 -5.68 18.07 1.36
N SER A 17 -6.79 18.81 1.52
CA SER A 17 -8.07 18.49 0.88
C SER A 17 -7.96 18.49 -0.65
N GLN A 18 -7.24 19.43 -1.24
CA GLN A 18 -7.02 19.47 -2.69
C GLN A 18 -6.16 18.29 -3.15
N ALA A 19 -5.06 17.99 -2.44
CA ALA A 19 -4.16 16.88 -2.77
C ALA A 19 -4.89 15.52 -2.73
N ILE A 20 -5.74 15.30 -1.71
CA ILE A 20 -6.53 14.06 -1.59
C ILE A 20 -7.64 13.99 -2.65
N ALA A 21 -8.37 15.08 -2.89
CA ALA A 21 -9.45 15.09 -3.86
C ALA A 21 -8.96 14.96 -5.32
N GLN A 22 -7.80 15.50 -5.63
CA GLN A 22 -7.18 15.42 -6.95
C GLN A 22 -6.39 14.12 -7.14
N GLY A 23 -5.63 13.71 -6.12
CA GLY A 23 -4.84 12.47 -6.09
C GLY A 23 -3.50 12.55 -6.82
N LEU A 24 -3.43 13.21 -7.96
CA LEU A 24 -2.26 13.38 -8.82
C LEU A 24 -2.26 14.80 -9.37
N SER A 25 -1.09 15.42 -9.49
CA SER A 25 -0.98 16.74 -10.14
C SER A 25 -1.18 16.65 -11.66
N ASP A 26 -1.59 17.76 -12.28
CA ASP A 26 -1.99 17.79 -13.70
C ASP A 26 -0.84 17.42 -14.65
N GLU A 27 0.41 17.71 -14.26
CA GLU A 27 1.62 17.35 -15.01
C GLU A 27 2.11 15.91 -14.67
N GLY A 28 1.38 15.21 -13.80
CA GLY A 28 1.66 13.82 -13.40
C GLY A 28 2.58 13.66 -12.18
N GLY A 29 2.94 14.76 -11.50
CA GLY A 29 3.70 14.74 -10.26
C GLY A 29 2.86 14.32 -9.05
N LEU A 30 3.51 13.88 -7.99
CA LEU A 30 2.87 13.45 -6.75
C LEU A 30 2.87 14.57 -5.71
N PHE A 31 1.82 14.66 -4.90
CA PHE A 31 1.78 15.66 -3.84
C PHE A 31 2.63 15.24 -2.63
N VAL A 32 3.42 16.19 -2.13
CA VAL A 32 4.27 16.08 -0.93
C VAL A 32 4.03 17.27 0.00
N PRO A 33 4.10 17.10 1.33
CA PRO A 33 3.96 18.24 2.26
C PRO A 33 5.19 19.14 2.23
N GLU A 34 4.99 20.42 2.54
CA GLU A 34 6.05 21.45 2.57
C GLU A 34 7.14 21.17 3.61
N ARG A 35 6.84 20.38 4.64
CA ARG A 35 7.76 20.02 5.72
C ARG A 35 7.33 18.75 6.42
N PHE A 36 8.25 18.17 7.16
CA PHE A 36 7.98 17.10 8.11
C PHE A 36 7.66 17.70 9.48
N PRO A 37 6.43 17.54 10.01
CA PRO A 37 6.10 18.03 11.34
C PRO A 37 6.91 17.28 12.41
N GLN A 38 7.42 18.01 13.39
CA GLN A 38 8.07 17.42 14.56
C GLN A 38 7.04 17.18 15.65
N VAL A 39 7.02 15.97 16.22
CA VAL A 39 6.00 15.54 17.19
C VAL A 39 6.63 15.10 18.52
N ASP A 40 5.85 15.18 19.59
CA ASP A 40 6.24 14.55 20.86
C ASP A 40 5.99 13.03 20.77
N VAL A 41 7.02 12.32 20.29
CA VAL A 41 6.98 10.86 20.14
C VAL A 41 6.65 10.16 21.45
N ARG A 42 7.14 10.66 22.60
CA ARG A 42 6.87 10.05 23.90
C ARG A 42 5.39 10.14 24.27
N ALA A 43 4.77 11.28 24.03
CA ALA A 43 3.33 11.46 24.24
C ALA A 43 2.51 10.57 23.28
N LEU A 44 2.88 10.52 21.99
CA LEU A 44 2.20 9.69 21.00
C LEU A 44 2.24 8.20 21.35
N CYS A 45 3.36 7.70 21.90
CA CYS A 45 3.51 6.29 22.31
C CYS A 45 2.59 5.87 23.48
N GLN A 46 1.89 6.78 24.15
CA GLN A 46 0.92 6.46 25.21
C GLN A 46 -0.49 6.22 24.67
N LEU A 47 -0.77 6.64 23.45
CA LEU A 47 -2.10 6.59 22.85
C LEU A 47 -2.46 5.18 22.38
N ASP A 48 -3.78 4.91 22.29
CA ASP A 48 -4.29 3.77 21.56
C ASP A 48 -4.23 4.03 20.04
N TYR A 49 -4.40 2.99 19.23
CA TYR A 49 -4.20 3.13 17.79
C TYR A 49 -5.11 4.17 17.12
N PRO A 50 -6.44 4.21 17.36
CA PRO A 50 -7.31 5.22 16.76
C PRO A 50 -6.93 6.65 17.14
N THR A 51 -6.60 6.90 18.41
CA THR A 51 -6.19 8.22 18.91
C THR A 51 -4.82 8.62 18.36
N LEU A 52 -3.88 7.68 18.31
CA LEU A 52 -2.58 7.88 17.67
C LEU A 52 -2.74 8.23 16.19
N ALA A 53 -3.64 7.54 15.49
CA ALA A 53 -3.92 7.81 14.08
C ALA A 53 -4.46 9.23 13.89
N ALA A 54 -5.42 9.66 14.72
CA ALA A 54 -5.94 11.03 14.67
C ALA A 54 -4.83 12.06 14.89
N ALA A 55 -3.97 11.84 15.88
CA ALA A 55 -2.87 12.74 16.22
C ALA A 55 -1.87 12.86 15.05
N VAL A 56 -1.37 11.75 14.52
CA VAL A 56 -0.38 11.74 13.43
C VAL A 56 -0.95 12.33 12.15
N VAL A 57 -2.17 11.92 11.77
CA VAL A 57 -2.80 12.37 10.52
C VAL A 57 -3.12 13.87 10.57
N SER A 58 -3.51 14.40 11.73
CA SER A 58 -3.83 15.83 11.90
C SER A 58 -2.64 16.76 11.69
N GLU A 59 -1.41 16.28 11.87
CA GLU A 59 -0.20 17.05 11.61
C GLU A 59 -0.04 17.45 10.14
N TYR A 60 -0.57 16.61 9.24
CA TYR A 60 -0.53 16.84 7.80
C TYR A 60 -1.85 17.40 7.25
N LEU A 61 -2.99 16.91 7.76
CA LEU A 61 -4.32 17.29 7.27
C LEU A 61 -4.88 18.50 8.04
N THR A 62 -4.15 19.61 8.02
CA THR A 62 -4.42 20.79 8.84
C THR A 62 -5.63 21.63 8.40
N ASP A 63 -6.24 21.33 7.27
CA ASP A 63 -7.49 21.88 6.77
C ASP A 63 -8.71 20.99 7.07
N TYR A 64 -8.51 19.87 7.78
CA TYR A 64 -9.58 19.05 8.35
C TYR A 64 -9.79 19.38 9.83
N SER A 65 -11.04 19.31 10.30
CA SER A 65 -11.28 19.49 11.74
C SER A 65 -10.75 18.31 12.56
N LYS A 66 -10.23 18.61 13.75
CA LYS A 66 -9.70 17.56 14.66
C LYS A 66 -10.80 16.60 15.09
N ASP A 67 -12.02 17.09 15.32
CA ASP A 67 -13.17 16.26 15.70
C ASP A 67 -13.54 15.29 14.58
N PHE A 68 -13.53 15.74 13.32
CA PHE A 68 -13.73 14.84 12.19
C PHE A 68 -12.64 13.75 12.12
N LEU A 69 -11.37 14.14 12.23
CA LEU A 69 -10.27 13.17 12.17
C LEU A 69 -10.34 12.15 13.31
N ALA A 70 -10.66 12.58 14.53
CA ALA A 70 -10.83 11.71 15.68
C ALA A 70 -11.96 10.69 15.46
N GLU A 71 -13.11 11.14 14.96
CA GLU A 71 -14.23 10.25 14.66
C GLU A 71 -13.95 9.32 13.48
N ALA A 72 -13.33 9.84 12.41
CA ALA A 72 -12.96 9.07 11.24
C ALA A 72 -11.98 7.93 11.57
N THR A 73 -10.96 8.20 12.38
CA THR A 73 -9.98 7.18 12.79
C THR A 73 -10.58 6.19 13.79
N ARG A 74 -11.39 6.66 14.76
CA ARG A 74 -12.09 5.81 15.72
C ARG A 74 -13.00 4.79 15.02
N THR A 75 -13.79 5.24 14.05
CA THR A 75 -14.72 4.37 13.30
C THR A 75 -14.02 3.51 12.25
N THR A 76 -12.81 3.87 11.83
CA THR A 76 -12.01 3.07 10.90
C THR A 76 -11.26 1.96 11.60
N TYR A 77 -10.52 2.27 12.67
CA TYR A 77 -9.60 1.34 13.32
C TYR A 77 -10.18 0.66 14.56
N GLY A 78 -11.51 0.69 14.71
CA GLY A 78 -12.24 0.04 15.79
C GLY A 78 -12.51 -1.45 15.55
N GLU A 79 -13.80 -1.82 15.55
CA GLU A 79 -14.23 -3.23 15.47
C GLU A 79 -13.76 -3.96 14.21
N ALA A 80 -13.67 -3.28 13.07
CA ALA A 80 -13.22 -3.85 11.79
C ALA A 80 -11.80 -4.45 11.83
N PHE A 81 -10.98 -4.00 12.77
CA PHE A 81 -9.63 -4.53 13.00
C PHE A 81 -9.55 -5.51 14.21
N GLY A 82 -10.68 -5.84 14.83
CA GLY A 82 -10.74 -6.80 15.95
C GLY A 82 -9.84 -6.44 17.14
N GLY A 83 -9.57 -5.14 17.36
CA GLY A 83 -8.65 -4.66 18.40
C GLY A 83 -7.17 -4.89 18.10
N LYS A 84 -6.83 -5.30 16.89
CA LYS A 84 -5.46 -5.63 16.47
C LYS A 84 -4.87 -4.64 15.46
N ALA A 85 -5.37 -3.41 15.39
CA ALA A 85 -4.76 -2.39 14.54
C ALA A 85 -3.32 -2.13 14.98
N GLY A 86 -2.36 -2.33 14.07
CA GLY A 86 -0.93 -2.17 14.35
C GLY A 86 -0.34 -3.20 15.33
N TYR A 87 -0.90 -4.41 15.42
CA TYR A 87 -0.46 -5.45 16.34
C TYR A 87 0.96 -5.93 16.02
N LEU A 88 1.81 -5.97 17.05
CA LEU A 88 3.19 -6.43 16.97
C LEU A 88 3.34 -7.81 17.62
N ALA A 89 3.63 -8.81 16.80
CA ALA A 89 3.86 -10.18 17.23
C ALA A 89 5.37 -10.45 17.44
N PRO A 90 5.81 -11.04 18.56
CA PRO A 90 7.17 -11.53 18.69
C PRO A 90 7.37 -12.76 17.79
N VAL A 91 8.55 -12.86 17.15
CA VAL A 91 8.89 -13.99 16.26
C VAL A 91 10.12 -14.71 16.82
N GLU A 92 11.32 -14.13 16.70
CA GLU A 92 12.57 -14.74 17.18
C GLU A 92 13.50 -13.68 17.76
N GLY A 93 13.94 -13.86 19.02
CA GLY A 93 14.87 -12.93 19.67
C GLY A 93 14.34 -11.49 19.63
N ASP A 94 15.11 -10.60 18.99
CA ASP A 94 14.71 -9.19 18.79
C ASP A 94 14.08 -8.94 17.41
N THR A 95 13.49 -9.96 16.80
CA THR A 95 12.74 -9.85 15.56
C THR A 95 11.25 -9.96 15.82
N TYR A 96 10.49 -9.03 15.28
CA TYR A 96 9.04 -8.89 15.46
C TYR A 96 8.34 -8.80 14.12
N ALA A 97 7.10 -9.26 14.05
CA ALA A 97 6.21 -9.06 12.90
C ALA A 97 5.17 -8.01 13.23
N LEU A 98 5.12 -6.94 12.47
CA LEU A 98 4.02 -5.97 12.54
C LEU A 98 2.88 -6.48 11.64
N GLU A 99 1.88 -7.09 12.26
CA GLU A 99 0.75 -7.71 11.55
C GLU A 99 -0.25 -6.65 11.09
N LEU A 100 -0.23 -6.34 9.82
CA LEU A 100 -1.07 -5.30 9.20
C LEU A 100 -2.29 -5.88 8.46
N TRP A 101 -2.58 -7.15 8.63
CA TRP A 101 -3.64 -7.87 7.91
C TRP A 101 -4.88 -8.19 8.74
N HIS A 102 -5.04 -7.62 9.92
CA HIS A 102 -6.23 -7.80 10.76
C HIS A 102 -7.42 -6.93 10.35
N GLY A 103 -7.31 -6.15 9.30
CA GLY A 103 -8.41 -5.37 8.74
C GLY A 103 -9.39 -6.23 7.91
N PRO A 104 -10.48 -5.64 7.41
CA PRO A 104 -11.59 -6.36 6.78
C PRO A 104 -11.21 -7.16 5.53
N THR A 105 -10.17 -6.72 4.79
CA THR A 105 -9.74 -7.39 3.56
C THR A 105 -8.48 -8.23 3.71
N CYS A 106 -7.98 -8.35 4.93
CA CYS A 106 -6.81 -9.15 5.30
C CYS A 106 -5.52 -8.75 4.59
N ALA A 107 -5.30 -7.43 4.39
CA ALA A 107 -4.07 -6.85 3.86
C ALA A 107 -3.81 -5.46 4.46
N PHE A 108 -2.53 -5.05 4.51
CA PHE A 108 -2.11 -3.75 5.08
C PHE A 108 -2.78 -2.54 4.41
N LYS A 109 -3.23 -2.72 3.19
CA LYS A 109 -3.90 -1.68 2.41
C LYS A 109 -5.18 -1.17 3.07
N ASP A 110 -5.78 -1.95 3.97
CA ASP A 110 -6.94 -1.56 4.78
C ASP A 110 -6.67 -0.31 5.62
N TYR A 111 -5.45 -0.16 6.15
CA TYR A 111 -5.10 1.01 6.97
C TYR A 111 -5.34 2.34 6.26
N ALA A 112 -5.10 2.37 4.97
CA ALA A 112 -5.35 3.55 4.16
C ALA A 112 -6.72 3.52 3.48
N LEU A 113 -7.12 2.40 2.90
CA LEU A 113 -8.32 2.31 2.07
C LEU A 113 -9.63 2.34 2.86
N GLN A 114 -9.61 2.03 4.16
CA GLN A 114 -10.77 2.20 5.03
C GLN A 114 -10.94 3.65 5.54
N LEU A 115 -9.86 4.42 5.63
CA LEU A 115 -9.89 5.82 6.04
C LEU A 115 -10.07 6.79 4.87
N MET A 116 -9.44 6.52 3.75
CA MET A 116 -9.38 7.41 2.58
C MET A 116 -10.76 7.84 2.04
N PRO A 117 -11.81 6.99 1.98
CA PRO A 117 -13.13 7.42 1.55
C PRO A 117 -13.72 8.54 2.42
N LYS A 118 -13.55 8.45 3.74
CA LYS A 118 -13.98 9.48 4.69
C LYS A 118 -13.23 10.79 4.47
N LEU A 119 -11.89 10.68 4.27
CA LEU A 119 -11.06 11.84 3.95
C LEU A 119 -11.47 12.50 2.62
N LEU A 120 -11.81 11.71 1.60
CA LEU A 120 -12.25 12.21 0.30
C LEU A 120 -13.58 12.97 0.40
N VAL A 121 -14.56 12.41 1.12
CA VAL A 121 -15.86 13.06 1.32
C VAL A 121 -15.69 14.39 2.05
N GLU A 122 -14.88 14.41 3.12
CA GLU A 122 -14.63 15.64 3.87
C GLU A 122 -13.82 16.66 3.05
N ALA A 123 -12.84 16.21 2.25
CA ALA A 123 -12.13 17.06 1.31
C ALA A 123 -13.08 17.79 0.36
N LYS A 124 -14.07 17.07 -0.19
CA LYS A 124 -15.09 17.66 -1.09
C LYS A 124 -15.90 18.72 -0.36
N LYS A 125 -16.29 18.50 0.89
CA LYS A 125 -16.98 19.53 1.71
C LYS A 125 -16.11 20.77 1.93
N ASN A 126 -14.84 20.57 2.35
CA ASN A 126 -13.89 21.66 2.57
C ASN A 126 -13.68 22.51 1.32
N LEU A 127 -13.78 21.88 0.15
CA LEU A 127 -13.61 22.51 -1.16
C LEU A 127 -14.94 23.00 -1.78
N SER A 128 -16.07 22.81 -1.09
CA SER A 128 -17.41 23.10 -1.61
C SER A 128 -17.69 22.43 -2.97
N ARG A 129 -17.18 21.21 -3.16
CA ARG A 129 -17.33 20.42 -4.38
C ARG A 129 -18.57 19.53 -4.31
N THR A 130 -19.37 19.55 -5.37
CA THR A 130 -20.64 18.81 -5.45
C THR A 130 -20.64 17.72 -6.53
N GLU A 131 -19.62 17.70 -7.40
CA GLU A 131 -19.50 16.71 -8.46
C GLU A 131 -19.40 15.27 -7.89
N LYS A 132 -19.96 14.30 -8.60
CA LYS A 132 -19.75 12.87 -8.30
C LYS A 132 -18.29 12.49 -8.60
N THR A 133 -17.69 11.67 -7.75
CA THR A 133 -16.33 11.18 -7.97
C THR A 133 -16.39 9.76 -8.55
N LEU A 134 -15.76 9.54 -9.71
CA LEU A 134 -15.55 8.22 -10.28
C LEU A 134 -14.12 7.77 -10.03
N ILE A 135 -13.97 6.69 -9.27
CA ILE A 135 -12.67 6.10 -8.93
C ILE A 135 -12.42 4.93 -9.88
N LEU A 136 -11.30 4.97 -10.61
CA LEU A 136 -10.84 3.86 -11.43
C LEU A 136 -9.58 3.25 -10.80
N VAL A 137 -9.58 1.94 -10.62
CA VAL A 137 -8.48 1.20 -10.00
C VAL A 137 -8.05 0.04 -10.88
N ALA A 138 -6.81 0.06 -11.36
CA ALA A 138 -6.18 -1.17 -11.85
C ALA A 138 -5.48 -1.87 -10.66
N THR A 139 -5.63 -3.20 -10.57
CA THR A 139 -5.15 -3.96 -9.42
C THR A 139 -4.64 -5.35 -9.79
N SER A 140 -3.68 -5.85 -9.00
CA SER A 140 -3.29 -7.26 -8.97
C SER A 140 -4.03 -8.07 -7.89
N GLY A 141 -5.03 -7.46 -7.18
CA GLY A 141 -5.85 -8.11 -6.16
C GLY A 141 -6.15 -7.22 -4.95
N ASP A 142 -5.23 -7.12 -4.00
CA ASP A 142 -5.45 -6.50 -2.69
C ASP A 142 -5.88 -5.03 -2.73
N THR A 143 -5.29 -4.23 -3.61
CA THR A 143 -5.67 -2.81 -3.73
C THR A 143 -7.10 -2.67 -4.22
N GLY A 144 -7.49 -3.50 -5.20
CA GLY A 144 -8.86 -3.51 -5.71
C GLY A 144 -9.87 -3.89 -4.63
N LYS A 145 -9.62 -4.99 -3.92
CA LYS A 145 -10.51 -5.41 -2.84
C LYS A 145 -10.58 -4.38 -1.71
N GLY A 146 -9.44 -3.86 -1.25
CA GLY A 146 -9.44 -2.85 -0.19
C GLY A 146 -10.17 -1.56 -0.61
N ALA A 147 -10.03 -1.14 -1.89
CA ALA A 147 -10.76 0.02 -2.41
C ALA A 147 -12.26 -0.25 -2.52
N LEU A 148 -12.67 -1.39 -3.07
CA LEU A 148 -14.08 -1.78 -3.13
C LEU A 148 -14.73 -1.80 -1.74
N ASP A 149 -14.04 -2.37 -0.77
CA ASP A 149 -14.52 -2.47 0.62
C ASP A 149 -14.65 -1.11 1.29
N GLY A 150 -13.65 -0.25 1.12
CA GLY A 150 -13.67 1.09 1.72
C GLY A 150 -14.66 2.05 1.07
N TYR A 151 -14.87 1.96 -0.23
CA TYR A 151 -15.70 2.89 -1.00
C TYR A 151 -17.14 2.41 -1.24
N HIS A 152 -17.50 1.15 -0.85
CA HIS A 152 -18.86 0.68 -1.06
C HIS A 152 -19.88 1.56 -0.33
N ASP A 153 -20.97 1.86 -1.02
CA ASP A 153 -22.07 2.67 -0.55
C ASP A 153 -21.71 4.08 -0.02
N ILE A 154 -20.53 4.61 -0.41
CA ILE A 154 -20.15 5.99 -0.09
C ILE A 154 -20.92 6.97 -0.99
N PRO A 155 -21.74 7.89 -0.41
CA PRO A 155 -22.53 8.82 -1.21
C PRO A 155 -21.68 9.71 -2.11
N GLY A 156 -22.08 9.87 -3.37
CA GLY A 156 -21.39 10.73 -4.34
C GLY A 156 -20.06 10.18 -4.84
N VAL A 157 -19.80 8.88 -4.64
CA VAL A 157 -18.64 8.17 -5.16
C VAL A 157 -19.11 6.95 -5.93
N GLU A 158 -18.52 6.72 -7.10
CA GLU A 158 -18.62 5.48 -7.88
C GLU A 158 -17.22 4.88 -7.98
N ILE A 159 -17.13 3.56 -7.99
CA ILE A 159 -15.84 2.88 -8.12
C ILE A 159 -15.91 1.74 -9.12
N ALA A 160 -14.96 1.71 -10.07
CA ALA A 160 -14.74 0.60 -10.97
C ALA A 160 -13.33 0.03 -10.79
N VAL A 161 -13.25 -1.27 -10.58
CA VAL A 161 -12.01 -2.01 -10.40
C VAL A 161 -11.76 -2.92 -11.59
N PHE A 162 -10.53 -2.88 -12.11
CA PHE A 162 -10.06 -3.64 -13.26
C PHE A 162 -8.91 -4.55 -12.84
N TYR A 163 -9.06 -5.87 -13.01
CA TYR A 163 -8.02 -6.84 -12.68
C TYR A 163 -7.72 -7.74 -13.88
N PRO A 164 -6.47 -8.21 -14.07
CA PRO A 164 -6.10 -9.02 -15.23
C PRO A 164 -6.68 -10.45 -15.10
N THR A 165 -7.11 -11.02 -16.22
CA THR A 165 -7.50 -12.43 -16.27
C THR A 165 -6.30 -13.31 -15.96
N GLY A 166 -6.40 -14.15 -14.90
CA GLY A 166 -5.32 -15.08 -14.49
C GLY A 166 -4.14 -14.43 -13.76
N GLY A 167 -4.27 -13.17 -13.31
CA GLY A 167 -3.22 -12.44 -12.58
C GLY A 167 -3.43 -12.35 -11.06
N THR A 168 -4.53 -12.87 -10.52
CA THR A 168 -4.89 -12.87 -9.10
C THR A 168 -5.06 -14.29 -8.59
N SER A 169 -4.90 -14.53 -7.27
CA SER A 169 -5.36 -15.78 -6.66
C SER A 169 -6.89 -15.87 -6.73
N GLU A 170 -7.44 -17.08 -6.66
CA GLU A 170 -8.90 -17.26 -6.66
C GLU A 170 -9.55 -16.57 -5.45
N ILE A 171 -8.90 -16.61 -4.30
CA ILE A 171 -9.35 -15.87 -3.10
C ILE A 171 -9.43 -14.37 -3.37
N GLN A 172 -8.39 -13.77 -3.96
CA GLN A 172 -8.40 -12.34 -4.29
C GLN A 172 -9.46 -12.00 -5.35
N ARG A 173 -9.63 -12.85 -6.36
CA ARG A 173 -10.67 -12.69 -7.39
C ARG A 173 -12.05 -12.68 -6.75
N LEU A 174 -12.36 -13.66 -5.92
CA LEU A 174 -13.64 -13.78 -5.24
C LEU A 174 -13.88 -12.64 -4.23
N GLN A 175 -12.85 -12.19 -3.52
CA GLN A 175 -12.97 -10.99 -2.69
C GLN A 175 -13.52 -9.78 -3.46
N MET A 176 -13.14 -9.63 -4.73
CA MET A 176 -13.64 -8.55 -5.60
C MET A 176 -14.97 -8.92 -6.27
N ALA A 177 -15.07 -10.11 -6.85
CA ALA A 177 -16.26 -10.53 -7.62
C ALA A 177 -17.53 -10.66 -6.77
N THR A 178 -17.39 -10.88 -5.45
CA THR A 178 -18.51 -10.98 -4.50
C THR A 178 -18.78 -9.70 -3.73
N GLN A 179 -18.07 -8.59 -4.03
CA GLN A 179 -18.22 -7.32 -3.30
C GLN A 179 -19.66 -6.79 -3.38
N GLU A 180 -20.20 -6.44 -2.23
CA GLU A 180 -21.49 -5.79 -2.08
C GLU A 180 -21.36 -4.27 -2.24
N GLY A 181 -22.49 -3.58 -2.45
CA GLY A 181 -22.58 -2.14 -2.64
C GLY A 181 -23.25 -1.78 -3.96
N ALA A 182 -23.99 -0.66 -3.97
CA ALA A 182 -24.72 -0.19 -5.15
C ALA A 182 -23.82 0.60 -6.13
N ASN A 183 -22.74 1.18 -5.62
CA ASN A 183 -21.83 2.08 -6.33
C ASN A 183 -20.51 1.41 -6.77
N VAL A 184 -20.44 0.08 -6.73
CA VAL A 184 -19.22 -0.67 -7.06
C VAL A 184 -19.41 -1.48 -8.33
N ALA A 185 -18.36 -1.54 -9.16
CA ALA A 185 -18.27 -2.39 -10.33
C ALA A 185 -16.89 -3.03 -10.45
N VAL A 186 -16.85 -4.26 -10.97
CA VAL A 186 -15.60 -5.03 -11.12
C VAL A 186 -15.57 -5.67 -12.50
N TYR A 187 -14.44 -5.53 -13.18
CA TYR A 187 -14.22 -6.04 -14.53
C TYR A 187 -12.92 -6.83 -14.60
N ALA A 188 -12.99 -8.02 -15.16
CA ALA A 188 -11.78 -8.73 -15.59
C ALA A 188 -11.30 -8.16 -16.93
N VAL A 189 -10.02 -7.89 -17.06
CA VAL A 189 -9.41 -7.35 -18.28
C VAL A 189 -8.57 -8.44 -18.93
N ARG A 190 -8.78 -8.68 -20.25
CA ARG A 190 -7.93 -9.61 -21.01
C ARG A 190 -6.50 -9.06 -21.06
N GLY A 191 -5.54 -9.91 -20.69
CA GLY A 191 -4.12 -9.55 -20.63
C GLY A 191 -3.55 -9.63 -19.21
N ASN A 192 -2.48 -8.90 -19.00
CA ASN A 192 -1.76 -8.83 -17.72
C ASN A 192 -2.09 -7.54 -16.95
N PHE A 193 -1.41 -7.35 -15.79
CA PHE A 193 -1.62 -6.16 -14.96
C PHE A 193 -1.24 -4.86 -15.67
N ASP A 194 -0.18 -4.86 -16.49
CA ASP A 194 0.26 -3.67 -17.22
C ASP A 194 -0.76 -3.24 -18.28
N ASP A 195 -1.50 -4.20 -18.88
CA ASP A 195 -2.59 -3.92 -19.83
C ASP A 195 -3.74 -3.18 -19.13
N ALA A 196 -4.17 -3.67 -17.96
CA ALA A 196 -5.20 -3.02 -17.15
C ALA A 196 -4.75 -1.63 -16.65
N GLN A 197 -3.52 -1.52 -16.16
CA GLN A 197 -2.96 -0.26 -15.67
C GLN A 197 -2.80 0.77 -16.79
N THR A 198 -2.34 0.34 -17.96
CA THR A 198 -2.20 1.21 -19.14
C THR A 198 -3.57 1.70 -19.61
N GLY A 199 -4.59 0.83 -19.62
CA GLY A 199 -5.95 1.20 -19.95
C GLY A 199 -6.50 2.28 -19.00
N VAL A 200 -6.34 2.11 -17.70
CA VAL A 200 -6.75 3.11 -16.69
C VAL A 200 -5.96 4.42 -16.86
N LYS A 201 -4.64 4.37 -17.01
CA LYS A 201 -3.80 5.57 -17.22
C LYS A 201 -4.22 6.34 -18.48
N ARG A 202 -4.59 5.62 -19.53
CA ARG A 202 -5.08 6.24 -20.80
C ARG A 202 -6.36 7.03 -20.56
N VAL A 203 -7.31 6.50 -19.76
CA VAL A 203 -8.53 7.24 -19.39
C VAL A 203 -8.21 8.50 -18.59
N PHE A 204 -7.28 8.44 -17.62
CA PHE A 204 -6.85 9.61 -16.84
C PHE A 204 -6.18 10.69 -17.71
N GLY A 205 -5.41 10.29 -18.70
CA GLY A 205 -4.69 11.20 -19.61
C GLY A 205 -5.55 11.77 -20.76
N ASP A 206 -6.76 11.24 -20.97
CA ASP A 206 -7.63 11.63 -22.08
C ASP A 206 -8.51 12.84 -21.70
N LYS A 207 -8.13 14.03 -22.20
CA LYS A 207 -8.88 15.27 -21.98
C LYS A 207 -10.30 15.24 -22.54
N ALA A 208 -10.57 14.47 -23.61
CA ALA A 208 -11.91 14.35 -24.17
C ALA A 208 -12.82 13.52 -23.26
N ILE A 209 -12.31 12.44 -22.65
CA ILE A 209 -13.04 11.67 -21.64
C ILE A 209 -13.31 12.56 -20.42
N ALA A 210 -12.29 13.25 -19.90
CA ALA A 210 -12.45 14.16 -18.77
C ALA A 210 -13.52 15.24 -19.01
N ALA A 211 -13.55 15.85 -20.21
CA ALA A 211 -14.56 16.84 -20.59
C ALA A 211 -15.97 16.24 -20.59
N LYS A 212 -16.16 15.07 -21.22
CA LYS A 212 -17.47 14.38 -21.26
C LYS A 212 -17.98 14.00 -19.88
N LEU A 213 -17.11 13.61 -18.98
CA LEU A 213 -17.47 13.31 -17.58
C LEU A 213 -17.83 14.61 -16.83
N ALA A 214 -17.08 15.70 -17.05
CA ALA A 214 -17.36 16.99 -16.44
C ALA A 214 -18.73 17.56 -16.88
N GLU A 215 -19.15 17.38 -18.14
CA GLU A 215 -20.50 17.73 -18.64
C GLU A 215 -21.61 17.02 -17.84
N ARG A 216 -21.31 15.87 -17.26
CA ARG A 216 -22.21 15.07 -16.41
C ARG A 216 -21.98 15.29 -14.92
N ASN A 217 -21.24 16.33 -14.55
CA ASN A 217 -20.87 16.60 -13.17
C ASN A 217 -20.13 15.44 -12.49
N ILE A 218 -19.26 14.73 -13.24
CA ILE A 218 -18.44 13.61 -12.75
C ILE A 218 -16.96 14.00 -12.87
N ARG A 219 -16.17 13.68 -11.84
CA ARG A 219 -14.72 13.87 -11.83
C ARG A 219 -14.00 12.56 -11.55
N LEU A 220 -12.93 12.30 -12.30
CA LEU A 220 -12.06 11.14 -12.06
C LEU A 220 -11.20 11.35 -10.82
N SER A 221 -10.98 10.29 -10.06
CA SER A 221 -9.99 10.21 -8.99
C SER A 221 -9.41 8.80 -8.90
N SER A 222 -8.30 8.66 -8.18
CA SER A 222 -7.60 7.38 -8.02
C SER A 222 -7.48 6.99 -6.55
N ALA A 223 -7.75 5.72 -6.26
CA ALA A 223 -7.49 5.10 -4.97
C ALA A 223 -6.12 4.38 -4.92
N ASN A 224 -5.27 4.53 -5.92
CA ASN A 224 -3.94 3.94 -5.96
C ASN A 224 -2.98 4.63 -4.98
N SER A 225 -1.82 4.02 -4.72
CA SER A 225 -0.83 4.50 -3.73
C SER A 225 -0.21 5.87 -4.03
N ILE A 226 -0.45 6.42 -5.23
CA ILE A 226 -0.02 7.77 -5.62
C ILE A 226 -0.78 8.88 -4.88
N ASN A 227 -2.01 8.62 -4.43
CA ASN A 227 -2.79 9.60 -3.66
C ASN A 227 -2.21 9.78 -2.25
N TRP A 228 -2.08 11.03 -1.79
CA TRP A 228 -1.61 11.34 -0.44
C TRP A 228 -2.46 10.70 0.66
N GLY A 229 -3.76 10.61 0.47
CA GLY A 229 -4.68 9.92 1.38
C GLY A 229 -4.39 8.44 1.57
N ARG A 230 -3.59 7.82 0.67
CA ARG A 230 -3.09 6.45 0.80
C ARG A 230 -1.81 6.37 1.63
N LEU A 231 -0.99 7.42 1.62
CA LEU A 231 0.32 7.42 2.30
C LEU A 231 0.21 7.82 3.77
N VAL A 232 -0.51 8.91 4.06
CA VAL A 232 -0.53 9.49 5.41
C VAL A 232 -1.02 8.53 6.50
N PRO A 233 -2.03 7.65 6.31
CA PRO A 233 -2.45 6.71 7.34
C PRO A 233 -1.41 5.63 7.66
N GLN A 234 -0.50 5.36 6.73
CA GLN A 234 0.52 4.34 6.89
C GLN A 234 1.66 4.79 7.81
N ILE A 235 1.84 6.08 8.03
CA ILE A 235 2.83 6.60 8.97
C ILE A 235 2.55 6.10 10.40
N VAL A 236 1.28 5.94 10.74
CA VAL A 236 0.79 5.64 12.10
C VAL A 236 1.32 4.32 12.65
N TYR A 237 1.34 3.26 11.85
CA TYR A 237 1.69 1.94 12.37
C TYR A 237 3.19 1.80 12.70
N TYR A 238 4.06 2.65 12.19
CA TYR A 238 5.46 2.72 12.63
C TYR A 238 5.57 3.24 14.07
N PHE A 239 4.80 4.29 14.41
CA PHE A 239 4.68 4.76 15.78
C PHE A 239 4.06 3.70 16.71
N ALA A 240 3.04 2.99 16.24
CA ALA A 240 2.38 1.93 16.99
C ALA A 240 3.32 0.77 17.30
N ALA A 241 4.16 0.36 16.36
CA ALA A 241 5.16 -0.68 16.58
C ALA A 241 6.20 -0.26 17.62
N TYR A 242 6.74 0.97 17.50
CA TYR A 242 7.68 1.53 18.45
C TYR A 242 7.08 1.62 19.87
N ALA A 243 5.85 2.09 19.98
CA ALA A 243 5.13 2.19 21.24
C ALA A 243 4.94 0.82 21.93
N GLN A 244 4.65 -0.22 21.16
CA GLN A 244 4.51 -1.58 21.70
C GLN A 244 5.84 -2.14 22.21
N LEU A 245 6.95 -1.90 21.51
CA LEU A 245 8.29 -2.29 21.96
C LEU A 245 8.65 -1.57 23.28
N LEU A 246 8.36 -0.28 23.39
CA LEU A 246 8.53 0.49 24.63
C LEU A 246 7.71 -0.08 25.78
N LYS A 247 6.41 -0.31 25.56
CA LYS A 247 5.49 -0.86 26.58
C LYS A 247 5.89 -2.25 27.02
N ALA A 248 6.46 -3.05 26.12
CA ALA A 248 6.98 -4.39 26.41
C ALA A 248 8.37 -4.39 27.07
N GLY A 249 9.00 -3.22 27.27
CA GLY A 249 10.34 -3.11 27.85
C GLY A 249 11.45 -3.71 26.98
N LYS A 250 11.21 -3.80 25.65
CA LYS A 250 12.17 -4.33 24.68
C LYS A 250 13.18 -3.28 24.21
N ILE A 251 12.81 -2.02 24.35
CA ILE A 251 13.65 -0.84 24.09
C ILE A 251 13.43 0.18 25.19
N THR A 252 14.40 1.10 25.34
CA THR A 252 14.22 2.35 26.07
C THR A 252 13.92 3.48 25.08
N PHE A 253 13.32 4.57 25.56
CA PHE A 253 12.99 5.69 24.68
C PHE A 253 14.25 6.33 24.10
N GLY A 254 14.31 6.40 22.77
CA GLY A 254 15.45 6.91 22.03
C GLY A 254 16.29 5.81 21.36
N ASP A 255 16.11 4.55 21.76
CA ASP A 255 16.74 3.42 21.09
C ASP A 255 16.19 3.30 19.64
N GLU A 256 17.07 3.02 18.70
CA GLU A 256 16.68 2.80 17.32
C GLU A 256 15.94 1.47 17.10
N VAL A 257 15.02 1.47 16.16
CA VAL A 257 14.34 0.27 15.66
C VAL A 257 14.49 0.22 14.15
N ASP A 258 14.93 -0.92 13.61
CA ASP A 258 14.99 -1.17 12.19
C ASP A 258 13.67 -1.76 11.68
N PHE A 259 13.25 -1.36 10.49
CA PHE A 259 12.05 -1.87 9.83
C PHE A 259 12.40 -2.50 8.50
N CYS A 260 11.97 -3.74 8.27
CA CYS A 260 12.08 -4.41 6.97
C CYS A 260 10.70 -4.52 6.31
N VAL A 261 10.59 -3.98 5.12
CA VAL A 261 9.31 -3.75 4.44
C VAL A 261 9.29 -4.48 3.11
N PRO A 262 8.34 -5.42 2.89
CA PRO A 262 8.14 -6.00 1.57
C PRO A 262 7.62 -4.91 0.64
N THR A 263 8.41 -4.55 -0.37
CA THR A 263 8.24 -3.30 -1.08
C THR A 263 7.96 -3.50 -2.58
N GLY A 264 6.84 -2.94 -3.04
CA GLY A 264 6.53 -2.77 -4.46
C GLY A 264 6.48 -1.28 -4.82
N ASN A 265 5.32 -0.63 -4.67
CA ASN A 265 5.11 0.78 -5.03
C ASN A 265 5.75 1.81 -4.07
N PHE A 266 6.59 1.38 -3.15
CA PHE A 266 7.37 2.22 -2.22
C PHE A 266 6.54 3.05 -1.22
N GLY A 267 5.23 2.93 -1.21
CA GLY A 267 4.35 3.73 -0.32
C GLY A 267 4.52 3.39 1.14
N ASP A 268 4.53 2.10 1.45
CA ASP A 268 4.64 1.57 2.80
C ASP A 268 5.97 1.97 3.45
N ILE A 269 7.10 1.64 2.83
CA ILE A 269 8.44 1.98 3.36
C ILE A 269 8.67 3.50 3.42
N LEU A 270 8.11 4.26 2.48
CA LEU A 270 8.17 5.72 2.49
C LEU A 270 7.43 6.29 3.69
N ALA A 271 6.32 5.69 4.12
CA ALA A 271 5.62 6.09 5.35
C ALA A 271 6.52 5.93 6.59
N GLY A 272 7.38 4.90 6.63
CA GLY A 272 8.44 4.76 7.63
C GLY A 272 9.48 5.90 7.57
N TYR A 273 9.83 6.34 6.38
CA TYR A 273 10.70 7.50 6.20
C TYR A 273 10.04 8.78 6.75
N TYR A 274 8.75 8.98 6.49
CA TYR A 274 8.01 10.11 7.09
C TYR A 274 7.98 10.02 8.62
N ALA A 275 7.75 8.84 9.20
CA ALA A 275 7.79 8.64 10.65
C ALA A 275 9.18 9.00 11.22
N LYS A 276 10.27 8.58 10.56
CA LYS A 276 11.64 8.96 10.92
C LYS A 276 11.84 10.47 10.89
N GLN A 277 11.39 11.13 9.84
CA GLN A 277 11.51 12.58 9.69
C GLN A 277 10.65 13.35 10.70
N MET A 278 9.58 12.75 11.23
CA MET A 278 8.77 13.31 12.32
C MET A 278 9.43 13.16 13.71
N GLY A 279 10.55 12.48 13.81
CA GLY A 279 11.33 12.30 15.04
C GLY A 279 11.20 10.92 15.67
N LEU A 280 10.51 9.95 15.05
CA LEU A 280 10.50 8.57 15.52
C LEU A 280 11.91 7.98 15.41
N PRO A 281 12.47 7.32 16.45
CA PRO A 281 13.80 6.71 16.41
C PRO A 281 13.83 5.47 15.49
N VAL A 282 13.72 5.71 14.20
CA VAL A 282 13.88 4.69 13.15
C VAL A 282 15.35 4.62 12.77
N GLY A 283 15.95 3.45 12.91
CA GLY A 283 17.32 3.21 12.44
C GLY A 283 17.36 3.09 10.92
N ARG A 284 17.26 1.88 10.41
CA ARG A 284 17.25 1.58 8.98
C ARG A 284 15.84 1.17 8.50
N LEU A 285 15.52 1.60 7.30
CA LEU A 285 14.40 1.14 6.51
C LEU A 285 14.93 0.17 5.45
N VAL A 286 14.69 -1.11 5.62
CA VAL A 286 15.20 -2.15 4.72
C VAL A 286 14.16 -2.45 3.66
N CYS A 287 14.44 -2.07 2.43
CA CYS A 287 13.60 -2.34 1.26
C CYS A 287 13.81 -3.78 0.81
N ALA A 288 12.82 -4.63 1.03
CA ALA A 288 12.84 -6.01 0.60
C ALA A 288 12.08 -6.18 -0.72
N SER A 289 12.77 -6.66 -1.75
CA SER A 289 12.20 -6.94 -3.07
C SER A 289 12.04 -8.44 -3.30
N ASN A 290 11.06 -8.84 -4.12
CA ASN A 290 11.04 -10.18 -4.70
C ASN A 290 11.95 -10.24 -5.95
N GLN A 291 11.79 -11.22 -6.80
CA GLN A 291 12.61 -11.39 -8.02
C GLN A 291 12.52 -10.18 -8.98
N ASN A 292 11.46 -9.39 -8.90
CA ASN A 292 11.36 -8.09 -9.57
C ASN A 292 12.11 -7.00 -8.78
N ASN A 293 13.42 -7.14 -8.67
CA ASN A 293 14.28 -6.44 -7.71
C ASN A 293 14.79 -5.05 -8.18
N VAL A 294 14.00 -4.35 -8.98
CA VAL A 294 14.36 -3.02 -9.51
C VAL A 294 14.74 -2.00 -8.42
N LEU A 295 14.06 -2.05 -7.27
CA LEU A 295 14.36 -1.17 -6.13
C LEU A 295 15.68 -1.53 -5.45
N THR A 296 15.99 -2.81 -5.32
CA THR A 296 17.26 -3.27 -4.76
C THR A 296 18.43 -2.82 -5.63
N ASP A 297 18.29 -2.96 -6.96
CA ASP A 297 19.31 -2.48 -7.89
C ASP A 297 19.49 -0.96 -7.82
N PHE A 298 18.37 -0.21 -7.80
CA PHE A 298 18.42 1.25 -7.68
C PHE A 298 19.11 1.70 -6.38
N LEU A 299 18.70 1.19 -5.23
CA LEU A 299 19.28 1.54 -3.92
C LEU A 299 20.76 1.13 -3.82
N SER A 300 21.16 0.07 -4.55
CA SER A 300 22.53 -0.40 -4.60
C SER A 300 23.41 0.36 -5.58
N THR A 301 22.88 0.89 -6.68
CA THR A 301 23.70 1.45 -7.77
C THR A 301 23.41 2.92 -8.08
N GLY A 302 22.24 3.44 -7.68
CA GLY A 302 21.75 4.75 -8.08
C GLY A 302 21.11 4.77 -9.47
N THR A 303 21.10 3.63 -10.18
CA THR A 303 20.48 3.50 -11.49
C THR A 303 19.18 2.72 -11.42
N TYR A 304 18.09 3.33 -11.86
CA TYR A 304 16.77 2.73 -11.99
C TYR A 304 16.56 2.27 -13.42
N THR A 305 16.21 0.98 -13.63
CA THR A 305 15.98 0.43 -14.96
C THR A 305 14.67 -0.37 -14.95
N ALA A 306 13.62 0.20 -15.56
CA ALA A 306 12.32 -0.45 -15.69
C ALA A 306 12.22 -1.42 -16.88
N LYS A 307 13.06 -1.21 -17.93
CA LYS A 307 13.15 -2.10 -19.10
C LYS A 307 13.97 -3.33 -18.78
N ARG A 308 13.34 -4.31 -18.15
CA ARG A 308 13.92 -5.60 -17.75
C ARG A 308 12.89 -6.71 -17.85
N GLU A 309 13.32 -7.93 -17.66
CA GLU A 309 12.44 -9.08 -17.57
C GLU A 309 11.47 -8.92 -16.40
N PHE A 310 10.20 -9.28 -16.62
CA PHE A 310 9.16 -9.31 -15.60
C PHE A 310 8.94 -10.75 -15.16
N TYR A 311 8.97 -10.98 -13.85
CA TYR A 311 8.75 -12.28 -13.25
C TYR A 311 7.40 -12.30 -12.55
N LYS A 312 6.56 -13.29 -12.89
CA LYS A 312 5.34 -13.58 -12.14
C LYS A 312 5.73 -14.42 -10.93
N THR A 313 5.57 -13.88 -9.73
CA THR A 313 5.99 -14.50 -8.47
C THR A 313 4.81 -14.91 -7.60
N THR A 314 5.09 -15.59 -6.48
CA THR A 314 4.11 -15.92 -5.44
C THR A 314 3.74 -14.71 -4.57
N SER A 315 4.43 -13.58 -4.71
CA SER A 315 4.16 -12.31 -4.01
C SER A 315 3.68 -11.20 -4.97
N PRO A 316 2.48 -11.34 -5.59
CA PRO A 316 2.05 -10.54 -6.74
C PRO A 316 1.90 -9.04 -6.47
N SER A 317 1.70 -8.61 -5.22
CA SER A 317 1.64 -7.17 -4.88
C SER A 317 2.99 -6.46 -5.02
N MET A 318 4.08 -7.22 -5.13
CA MET A 318 5.44 -6.72 -5.34
C MET A 318 5.91 -6.90 -6.80
N ASP A 319 5.11 -7.53 -7.68
CA ASP A 319 5.41 -7.73 -9.09
C ASP A 319 5.24 -6.42 -9.86
N ILE A 320 6.23 -5.55 -9.76
CA ILE A 320 6.24 -4.24 -10.42
C ILE A 320 7.62 -3.94 -11.01
N LEU A 321 7.63 -3.18 -12.11
CA LEU A 321 8.85 -2.63 -12.70
C LEU A 321 8.95 -1.11 -12.56
N VAL A 322 7.83 -0.43 -12.24
CA VAL A 322 7.79 1.00 -11.98
C VAL A 322 7.21 1.25 -10.58
N SER A 323 8.07 1.69 -9.67
CA SER A 323 7.73 1.98 -8.27
C SER A 323 7.31 3.43 -8.11
N SER A 324 6.01 3.67 -7.97
CA SER A 324 5.44 5.01 -8.11
C SER A 324 5.83 6.01 -7.01
N ASN A 325 5.94 5.58 -5.74
CA ASN A 325 6.20 6.51 -4.64
C ASN A 325 7.70 6.81 -4.42
N LEU A 326 8.60 6.11 -5.13
CA LEU A 326 10.03 6.44 -5.10
C LEU A 326 10.27 7.89 -5.52
N GLU A 327 9.45 8.43 -6.40
CA GLU A 327 9.48 9.82 -6.84
C GLU A 327 9.37 10.81 -5.66
N ARG A 328 8.54 10.51 -4.64
CA ARG A 328 8.44 11.33 -3.43
C ARG A 328 9.75 11.36 -2.64
N LEU A 329 10.40 10.20 -2.50
CA LEU A 329 11.72 10.13 -1.86
C LEU A 329 12.75 10.96 -2.62
N LEU A 330 12.79 10.83 -3.95
CA LEU A 330 13.70 11.60 -4.80
C LEU A 330 13.50 13.11 -4.59
N TYR A 331 12.25 13.57 -4.55
CA TYR A 331 11.95 14.99 -4.28
C TYR A 331 12.47 15.43 -2.90
N HIS A 332 12.21 14.66 -1.85
CA HIS A 332 12.67 15.01 -0.49
C HIS A 332 14.19 15.06 -0.35
N VAL A 333 14.88 14.17 -1.05
CA VAL A 333 16.36 14.08 -0.97
C VAL A 333 17.05 15.11 -1.86
N THR A 334 16.50 15.37 -3.04
CA THR A 334 17.10 16.35 -3.98
C THR A 334 16.69 17.79 -3.69
N GLY A 335 15.51 17.99 -3.10
CA GLY A 335 14.91 19.32 -2.92
C GLY A 335 14.62 20.04 -4.23
N SER A 336 14.53 19.31 -5.36
CA SER A 336 14.38 19.91 -6.70
C SER A 336 13.32 19.19 -7.53
N ASP A 337 12.24 19.90 -7.81
CA ASP A 337 11.18 19.48 -8.72
C ASP A 337 11.66 19.35 -10.17
N ALA A 338 12.53 20.27 -10.62
CA ALA A 338 13.13 20.22 -11.96
C ALA A 338 13.99 18.97 -12.16
N GLU A 339 14.77 18.55 -11.13
CA GLU A 339 15.57 17.33 -11.20
C GLU A 339 14.65 16.10 -11.26
N VAL A 340 13.64 16.04 -10.38
CA VAL A 340 12.66 14.93 -10.36
C VAL A 340 11.91 14.85 -11.69
N ALA A 341 11.43 15.97 -12.23
CA ALA A 341 10.78 16.01 -13.54
C ALA A 341 11.69 15.46 -14.65
N GLY A 342 12.97 15.81 -14.63
CA GLY A 342 13.98 15.27 -15.55
C GLY A 342 14.17 13.77 -15.42
N LEU A 343 14.27 13.23 -14.18
CA LEU A 343 14.41 11.80 -13.93
C LEU A 343 13.17 11.04 -14.41
N MET A 344 11.96 11.55 -14.13
CA MET A 344 10.71 10.92 -14.56
C MET A 344 10.51 10.98 -16.08
N LYS A 345 10.94 12.06 -16.73
CA LYS A 345 10.97 12.16 -18.19
C LYS A 345 11.90 11.08 -18.77
N ASN A 346 13.10 10.93 -18.26
CA ASN A 346 14.06 9.90 -18.70
C ASN A 346 13.46 8.49 -18.51
N LEU A 347 12.81 8.22 -17.37
CA LEU A 347 12.14 6.94 -17.13
C LEU A 347 11.09 6.64 -18.20
N ASN A 348 10.26 7.63 -18.55
CA ASN A 348 9.20 7.46 -19.55
C ASN A 348 9.77 7.28 -20.97
N GLU A 349 10.81 8.00 -21.36
CA GLU A 349 11.37 7.98 -22.72
C GLU A 349 12.33 6.80 -22.94
N THR A 350 13.19 6.53 -21.97
CA THR A 350 14.28 5.53 -22.12
C THR A 350 14.03 4.25 -21.31
N GLY A 351 13.17 4.33 -20.27
CA GLY A 351 12.96 3.27 -19.29
C GLY A 351 14.00 3.22 -18.18
N SER A 352 14.86 4.25 -18.08
CA SER A 352 15.94 4.28 -17.07
C SER A 352 16.30 5.70 -16.67
N TYR A 353 16.84 5.86 -15.45
CA TYR A 353 17.55 7.06 -15.01
C TYR A 353 18.64 6.70 -14.00
N THR A 354 19.59 7.61 -13.81
CA THR A 354 20.62 7.51 -12.77
C THR A 354 20.63 8.79 -11.95
N VAL A 355 20.60 8.65 -10.63
CA VAL A 355 20.71 9.78 -9.70
C VAL A 355 22.16 10.14 -9.46
N ARG A 356 22.41 11.36 -9.00
CA ARG A 356 23.76 11.82 -8.65
C ARG A 356 24.32 11.00 -7.47
N PRO A 357 25.65 10.83 -7.35
CA PRO A 357 26.26 10.09 -6.24
C PRO A 357 25.88 10.63 -4.85
N GLU A 358 25.77 11.96 -4.69
CA GLU A 358 25.35 12.60 -3.44
C GLU A 358 23.89 12.30 -3.11
N THR A 359 23.01 12.22 -4.09
CA THR A 359 21.61 11.82 -3.91
C THR A 359 21.52 10.36 -3.43
N LEU A 360 22.30 9.46 -4.04
CA LEU A 360 22.36 8.06 -3.61
C LEU A 360 22.92 7.94 -2.18
N ALA A 361 23.96 8.69 -1.85
CA ALA A 361 24.53 8.70 -0.51
C ALA A 361 23.50 9.13 0.55
N ALA A 362 22.76 10.20 0.30
CA ALA A 362 21.71 10.68 1.19
C ALA A 362 20.54 9.69 1.33
N ILE A 363 20.14 9.00 0.27
CA ILE A 363 19.14 7.91 0.35
C ILE A 363 19.65 6.81 1.29
N ARG A 364 20.89 6.40 1.17
CA ARG A 364 21.50 5.32 1.96
C ARG A 364 21.70 5.64 3.45
N GLU A 365 21.59 6.89 3.86
CA GLU A 365 21.55 7.24 5.29
C GLU A 365 20.34 6.64 6.02
N SER A 366 19.25 6.44 5.30
CA SER A 366 18.01 5.90 5.89
C SER A 366 17.63 4.53 5.35
N PHE A 367 18.05 4.17 4.13
CA PHE A 367 17.60 2.96 3.44
C PHE A 367 18.72 1.94 3.25
N ASP A 368 18.39 0.69 3.48
CA ASP A 368 19.14 -0.49 3.05
C ASP A 368 18.23 -1.34 2.13
N CYS A 369 18.75 -2.37 1.49
CA CYS A 369 17.96 -3.17 0.55
C CYS A 369 18.46 -4.61 0.44
N GLY A 370 17.58 -5.46 -0.06
CA GLY A 370 17.87 -6.84 -0.43
C GLY A 370 16.71 -7.43 -1.24
N TRP A 371 16.88 -8.64 -1.72
CA TRP A 371 15.84 -9.35 -2.47
C TRP A 371 15.85 -10.84 -2.19
N SER A 372 14.77 -11.52 -2.53
CA SER A 372 14.58 -12.96 -2.35
C SER A 372 14.12 -13.63 -3.64
N SER A 373 14.70 -14.81 -3.94
CA SER A 373 14.17 -15.68 -4.98
C SER A 373 12.93 -16.46 -4.47
N GLU A 374 12.16 -17.06 -5.37
CA GLU A 374 11.00 -17.89 -5.01
C GLU A 374 11.38 -19.07 -4.11
N GLU A 375 12.54 -19.70 -4.33
CA GLU A 375 13.05 -20.76 -3.49
C GLU A 375 13.35 -20.26 -2.05
N GLN A 376 13.95 -19.09 -1.93
CA GLN A 376 14.23 -18.45 -0.64
C GLN A 376 12.94 -18.06 0.09
N VAL A 377 11.93 -17.57 -0.63
CA VAL A 377 10.60 -17.28 -0.08
C VAL A 377 9.96 -18.54 0.50
N ALA A 378 9.92 -19.62 -0.26
CA ALA A 378 9.37 -20.89 0.22
C ALA A 378 10.15 -21.46 1.41
N GLY A 379 11.49 -21.40 1.36
CA GLY A 379 12.37 -21.80 2.47
C GLY A 379 12.12 -20.98 3.74
N GLU A 380 11.90 -19.68 3.60
CA GLU A 380 11.64 -18.77 4.74
C GLU A 380 10.27 -19.04 5.40
N ILE A 381 9.19 -19.26 4.61
CA ILE A 381 7.88 -19.65 5.16
C ILE A 381 8.01 -20.88 6.02
N ARG A 382 8.68 -21.93 5.50
CA ARG A 382 8.91 -23.17 6.23
C ARG A 382 9.73 -22.95 7.50
N ALA A 383 10.85 -22.24 7.38
CA ALA A 383 11.75 -22.00 8.50
C ALA A 383 11.07 -21.22 9.64
N ARG A 384 10.28 -20.17 9.31
CA ARG A 384 9.55 -19.40 10.33
C ARG A 384 8.49 -20.24 11.02
N TYR A 385 7.77 -21.07 10.26
CA TYR A 385 6.74 -21.92 10.86
C TYR A 385 7.34 -23.01 11.74
N GLU A 386 8.37 -23.74 11.25
CA GLU A 386 8.99 -24.85 11.99
C GLU A 386 9.77 -24.38 13.23
N LYS A 387 10.47 -23.23 13.13
CA LYS A 387 11.33 -22.74 14.20
C LYS A 387 10.59 -21.91 15.22
N ASP A 388 9.73 -20.99 14.77
CA ASP A 388 9.12 -19.96 15.60
C ASP A 388 7.60 -20.15 15.75
N GLY A 389 7.01 -21.09 15.03
CA GLY A 389 5.56 -21.26 14.94
C GLY A 389 4.84 -20.09 14.26
N TYR A 390 5.59 -19.22 13.58
CA TYR A 390 5.02 -18.05 12.89
C TYR A 390 4.69 -18.36 11.43
N LEU A 391 3.41 -18.38 11.12
CA LEU A 391 2.92 -18.58 9.75
C LEU A 391 2.80 -17.22 9.06
N CYS A 392 3.61 -17.00 8.01
CA CYS A 392 3.58 -15.78 7.22
C CYS A 392 3.12 -16.03 5.77
N ASP A 393 2.66 -14.97 5.11
CA ASP A 393 2.38 -14.97 3.68
C ASP A 393 3.67 -14.81 2.86
N THR A 394 3.55 -14.98 1.55
CA THR A 394 4.67 -14.94 0.61
C THR A 394 5.38 -13.59 0.57
N HIS A 395 4.66 -12.47 0.70
CA HIS A 395 5.24 -11.12 0.73
C HIS A 395 6.04 -10.90 2.03
N THR A 396 5.47 -11.29 3.16
CA THR A 396 6.13 -11.21 4.47
C THR A 396 7.38 -12.08 4.52
N ALA A 397 7.37 -13.24 3.87
CA ALA A 397 8.54 -14.12 3.80
C ALA A 397 9.70 -13.48 3.02
N VAL A 398 9.44 -12.74 1.94
CA VAL A 398 10.47 -11.93 1.28
C VAL A 398 11.16 -11.01 2.27
N ALA A 399 10.37 -10.31 3.11
CA ALA A 399 10.94 -9.38 4.08
C ALA A 399 11.68 -10.08 5.23
N PHE A 400 11.20 -11.23 5.73
CA PHE A 400 11.93 -12.00 6.72
C PHE A 400 13.28 -12.49 6.23
N HIS A 401 13.35 -12.99 4.99
CA HIS A 401 14.61 -13.43 4.38
C HIS A 401 15.62 -12.29 4.28
N VAL A 402 15.18 -11.12 3.82
CA VAL A 402 16.05 -9.93 3.72
C VAL A 402 16.42 -9.39 5.10
N ALA A 403 15.48 -9.37 6.05
CA ALA A 403 15.71 -8.92 7.43
C ALA A 403 16.81 -9.74 8.11
N ALA A 404 16.81 -11.07 7.93
CA ALA A 404 17.84 -11.94 8.49
C ALA A 404 19.25 -11.58 8.02
N GLN A 405 19.39 -11.09 6.76
CA GLN A 405 20.67 -10.66 6.21
C GLN A 405 21.12 -9.28 6.66
N LYS A 406 20.16 -8.43 7.10
CA LYS A 406 20.39 -7.01 7.40
C LYS A 406 20.28 -6.68 8.88
N LYS A 407 19.96 -7.64 9.72
CA LYS A 407 19.83 -7.46 11.17
C LYS A 407 21.12 -6.93 11.79
N ARG A 408 20.99 -5.93 12.63
CA ARG A 408 22.08 -5.35 13.44
C ARG A 408 22.03 -5.91 14.87
N ASP A 409 23.18 -6.20 15.46
CA ASP A 409 23.26 -6.65 16.84
C ASP A 409 22.74 -5.58 17.81
N GLY A 410 21.86 -5.98 18.71
CA GLY A 410 21.29 -5.10 19.74
C GLY A 410 20.27 -4.08 19.22
N VAL A 411 19.87 -4.14 17.95
CA VAL A 411 18.81 -3.30 17.37
C VAL A 411 17.62 -4.17 17.00
N PRO A 412 16.42 -3.94 17.55
CA PRO A 412 15.24 -4.69 17.17
C PRO A 412 14.90 -4.53 15.69
N MET A 413 14.51 -5.63 15.05
CA MET A 413 14.05 -5.67 13.67
C MET A 413 12.55 -5.91 13.62
N VAL A 414 11.79 -4.98 13.10
CA VAL A 414 10.36 -5.12 12.84
C VAL A 414 10.13 -5.41 11.36
N VAL A 415 9.61 -6.58 11.06
CA VAL A 415 9.22 -7.00 9.72
C VAL A 415 7.74 -6.69 9.52
N LEU A 416 7.40 -5.94 8.47
CA LEU A 416 6.01 -5.65 8.16
C LEU A 416 5.34 -6.88 7.53
N SER A 417 4.35 -7.43 8.23
CA SER A 417 3.53 -8.56 7.79
C SER A 417 2.29 -8.02 7.09
N THR A 418 2.30 -8.03 5.76
CA THR A 418 1.43 -7.20 4.94
C THR A 418 0.16 -7.88 4.45
N ALA A 419 0.06 -9.21 4.55
CA ALA A 419 -1.13 -9.96 4.17
C ALA A 419 -1.32 -11.21 5.03
N SER A 420 -2.55 -11.69 5.14
CA SER A 420 -2.85 -12.98 5.76
C SER A 420 -2.30 -14.13 4.89
N PRO A 421 -1.65 -15.16 5.47
CA PRO A 421 -1.19 -16.34 4.73
C PRO A 421 -2.33 -17.07 4.02
N PHE A 422 -3.54 -16.99 4.53
CA PHE A 422 -4.73 -17.60 3.94
C PHE A 422 -5.24 -16.91 2.66
N LYS A 423 -4.63 -15.82 2.23
CA LYS A 423 -4.88 -15.23 0.89
C LYS A 423 -4.10 -15.95 -0.21
N PHE A 424 -3.06 -16.68 0.15
CA PHE A 424 -2.16 -17.42 -0.73
C PHE A 424 -2.00 -18.87 -0.27
N PRO A 425 -3.12 -19.59 0.03
CA PRO A 425 -3.07 -20.86 0.77
C PRO A 425 -2.27 -21.93 0.05
N ARG A 426 -2.34 -22.01 -1.28
CA ARG A 426 -1.59 -22.97 -2.08
C ARG A 426 -0.09 -22.76 -1.95
N SER A 427 0.40 -21.56 -2.21
CA SER A 427 1.83 -21.24 -2.13
C SER A 427 2.40 -21.44 -0.73
N VAL A 428 1.63 -21.09 0.31
CA VAL A 428 2.03 -21.29 1.71
C VAL A 428 2.06 -22.79 2.04
N LEU A 429 1.05 -23.56 1.65
CA LEU A 429 0.97 -25.00 1.90
C LEU A 429 2.11 -25.75 1.19
N GLU A 430 2.40 -25.42 -0.07
CA GLU A 430 3.53 -25.98 -0.84
C GLU A 430 4.87 -25.63 -0.20
N ALA A 431 5.05 -24.40 0.29
CA ALA A 431 6.24 -23.99 1.01
C ALA A 431 6.46 -24.82 2.30
N LEU A 432 5.38 -25.22 2.98
CA LEU A 432 5.44 -26.13 4.14
C LEU A 432 5.73 -27.60 3.77
N GLY A 433 5.84 -27.92 2.48
CA GLY A 433 6.17 -29.26 1.99
C GLY A 433 4.96 -30.17 1.75
N HIS A 434 3.76 -29.61 1.72
CA HIS A 434 2.54 -30.35 1.41
C HIS A 434 2.15 -30.19 -0.07
N THR A 435 1.45 -31.18 -0.62
CA THR A 435 0.81 -31.05 -1.94
C THR A 435 -0.43 -30.17 -1.80
N ALA A 436 -0.48 -29.06 -2.49
CA ALA A 436 -1.62 -28.17 -2.45
C ALA A 436 -2.72 -28.63 -3.42
N PRO A 437 -4.00 -28.68 -2.98
CA PRO A 437 -5.14 -28.84 -3.87
C PRO A 437 -5.20 -27.72 -4.92
N GLU A 438 -5.81 -28.00 -6.07
CA GLU A 438 -6.02 -26.96 -7.11
C GLU A 438 -7.03 -25.89 -6.67
N ASN A 439 -8.02 -26.28 -5.89
CA ASN A 439 -9.02 -25.36 -5.35
C ASN A 439 -8.46 -24.62 -4.13
N ASP A 440 -8.46 -23.29 -4.17
CA ASP A 440 -7.91 -22.46 -3.09
C ASP A 440 -8.63 -22.62 -1.75
N PHE A 441 -9.92 -22.98 -1.72
CA PHE A 441 -10.64 -23.24 -0.46
C PHE A 441 -10.29 -24.59 0.14
N GLU A 442 -10.04 -25.61 -0.70
CA GLU A 442 -9.52 -26.88 -0.23
C GLU A 442 -8.08 -26.73 0.27
N ALA A 443 -7.26 -25.91 -0.41
CA ALA A 443 -5.94 -25.55 0.05
C ALA A 443 -5.97 -24.75 1.35
N MET A 444 -6.95 -23.85 1.53
CA MET A 444 -7.16 -23.11 2.78
C MET A 444 -7.50 -24.06 3.93
N GLN A 445 -8.41 -25.00 3.72
CA GLN A 445 -8.74 -26.02 4.72
C GLN A 445 -7.54 -26.91 5.05
N ALA A 446 -6.80 -27.38 4.04
CA ALA A 446 -5.58 -28.18 4.25
C ALA A 446 -4.51 -27.37 5.02
N LEU A 447 -4.42 -26.07 4.80
CA LEU A 447 -3.51 -25.19 5.55
C LEU A 447 -3.95 -25.05 7.01
N GLU A 448 -5.26 -24.95 7.29
CA GLU A 448 -5.80 -24.97 8.66
C GLU A 448 -5.45 -26.27 9.38
N GLU A 449 -5.67 -27.41 8.71
CA GLU A 449 -5.38 -28.74 9.25
C GLU A 449 -3.87 -28.94 9.50
N ALA A 450 -3.02 -28.51 8.56
CA ALA A 450 -1.56 -28.65 8.67
C ALA A 450 -0.95 -27.76 9.76
N THR A 451 -1.56 -26.59 10.02
CA THR A 451 -0.96 -25.57 10.91
C THR A 451 -1.69 -25.38 12.23
N GLY A 452 -2.91 -25.89 12.36
CA GLY A 452 -3.77 -25.61 13.51
C GLY A 452 -4.19 -24.13 13.61
N ARG A 453 -3.97 -23.32 12.55
CA ARG A 453 -4.39 -21.93 12.47
C ARG A 453 -5.74 -21.84 11.77
N THR A 454 -6.54 -20.85 12.12
CA THR A 454 -7.86 -20.64 11.49
C THR A 454 -7.81 -19.49 10.51
N ALA A 455 -8.38 -19.72 9.32
CA ALA A 455 -8.53 -18.67 8.31
C ALA A 455 -9.41 -17.52 8.82
N PRO A 456 -9.09 -16.26 8.48
CA PRO A 456 -9.97 -15.14 8.77
C PRO A 456 -11.39 -15.40 8.27
N ALA A 457 -12.40 -15.12 9.11
CA ALA A 457 -13.78 -15.38 8.79
C ALA A 457 -14.25 -14.71 7.48
N SER A 458 -13.72 -13.51 7.19
CA SER A 458 -13.98 -12.80 5.93
C SER A 458 -13.49 -13.54 4.67
N LEU A 459 -12.42 -14.33 4.77
CA LEU A 459 -11.91 -15.16 3.67
C LEU A 459 -12.68 -16.48 3.57
N ALA A 460 -12.91 -17.16 4.68
CA ALA A 460 -13.65 -18.42 4.71
C ALA A 460 -15.10 -18.26 4.19
N ALA A 461 -15.75 -17.13 4.47
CA ALA A 461 -17.10 -16.82 4.03
C ALA A 461 -17.24 -16.67 2.50
N LEU A 462 -16.16 -16.41 1.77
CA LEU A 462 -16.20 -16.23 0.31
C LEU A 462 -16.74 -17.45 -0.42
N ARG A 463 -16.51 -18.65 0.11
CA ARG A 463 -16.99 -19.91 -0.47
C ARG A 463 -18.52 -19.95 -0.63
N GLN A 464 -19.26 -19.19 0.20
CA GLN A 464 -20.72 -19.18 0.21
C GLN A 464 -21.31 -17.94 -0.46
N LYS A 465 -20.48 -16.96 -0.85
CA LYS A 465 -20.94 -15.73 -1.49
C LYS A 465 -21.19 -15.94 -2.98
N ALA A 466 -22.29 -15.40 -3.47
CA ALA A 466 -22.59 -15.39 -4.90
C ALA A 466 -21.69 -14.37 -5.62
N GLU A 467 -21.13 -14.77 -6.74
CA GLU A 467 -20.39 -13.83 -7.61
C GLU A 467 -21.36 -12.85 -8.26
N ARG A 468 -21.10 -11.56 -8.08
CA ARG A 468 -21.89 -10.46 -8.65
C ARG A 468 -21.28 -9.96 -9.97
N PHE A 469 -19.97 -10.08 -10.13
CA PHE A 469 -19.23 -9.50 -11.23
C PHE A 469 -18.42 -10.58 -11.97
N SER A 470 -18.82 -10.84 -13.21
CA SER A 470 -18.17 -11.82 -14.11
C SER A 470 -17.83 -11.26 -15.49
N THR A 471 -18.02 -9.95 -15.68
CA THR A 471 -17.80 -9.30 -16.99
C THR A 471 -16.32 -9.24 -17.31
N VAL A 472 -15.97 -9.72 -18.53
CA VAL A 472 -14.62 -9.66 -19.08
C VAL A 472 -14.61 -8.64 -20.21
N ILE A 473 -13.66 -7.70 -20.18
CA ILE A 473 -13.50 -6.67 -21.20
C ILE A 473 -12.08 -6.69 -21.77
N ASP A 474 -11.91 -6.08 -22.95
CA ASP A 474 -10.58 -5.75 -23.46
C ASP A 474 -10.06 -4.45 -22.83
N PRO A 475 -8.74 -4.19 -22.81
CA PRO A 475 -8.18 -2.97 -22.22
C PRO A 475 -8.78 -1.67 -22.79
N ALA A 476 -9.20 -1.67 -24.07
CA ALA A 476 -9.87 -0.53 -24.70
C ALA A 476 -11.28 -0.26 -24.10
N GLY A 477 -11.97 -1.29 -23.59
CA GLY A 477 -13.30 -1.17 -22.98
C GLY A 477 -13.33 -0.40 -21.68
N ILE A 478 -12.17 -0.15 -21.03
CA ILE A 478 -12.09 0.65 -19.81
C ILE A 478 -12.62 2.07 -20.03
N ALA A 479 -12.35 2.67 -21.20
CA ALA A 479 -12.87 3.99 -21.55
C ALA A 479 -14.41 3.98 -21.71
N GLU A 480 -14.97 2.93 -22.26
CA GLU A 480 -16.42 2.76 -22.42
C GLU A 480 -17.10 2.61 -21.05
N VAL A 481 -16.49 1.82 -20.15
CA VAL A 481 -16.96 1.70 -18.75
C VAL A 481 -16.96 3.06 -18.08
N ALA A 482 -15.87 3.83 -18.14
CA ALA A 482 -15.80 5.17 -17.55
C ALA A 482 -16.88 6.11 -18.10
N LEU A 483 -17.11 6.11 -19.39
CA LEU A 483 -18.13 6.92 -20.05
C LEU A 483 -19.56 6.43 -19.84
N GLY A 484 -19.76 5.20 -19.37
CA GLY A 484 -21.07 4.64 -19.04
C GLY A 484 -21.68 5.18 -17.74
N TYR A 485 -20.87 5.73 -16.83
CA TYR A 485 -21.35 6.31 -15.57
C TYR A 485 -22.17 7.58 -15.77
N GLN A 486 -23.22 7.72 -14.94
CA GLN A 486 -24.11 8.89 -14.94
C GLN A 486 -24.10 9.56 -13.55
N ALA A 487 -24.37 10.88 -13.54
CA ALA A 487 -24.45 11.68 -12.31
C ALA A 487 -25.65 11.29 -11.44
#